data_bb4b6253f56d8f0611edc6afd49a2a82
#
_entry.id   bb4b6253f56d8f0611edc6afd49a2a82
#
_cell.length_a   1.000
_cell.length_b   1.000
_cell.length_c   1.000
_cell.angle_alpha   90.00
_cell.angle_beta   90.00
_cell.angle_gamma   90.00
#
_symmetry.space_group_name_H-M   'P 1'
#
loop_
_entity.id
_entity.type
_entity.pdbx_description
1 polymer ?
#
loop_
_entity_poly.entity_id
_entity_poly.type
_entity_poly.pdbx_seq_one_letter_code
_entity_poly.pdbx_strand_id
1 'polypeptide(L)'
;MQRLRGLPDDNYTVPFEVPYVAQFASPELINAYIHDQLHGRDDPNWRSFGADDVDRYTFWAHRACAIACVKMAIDAYQTAPPRSMWQLVEEGLSLGGYRTHDETGTFVDEGWFYPALVKLAAQHGLTVRGMAYASVLDVCAAIYDGWLVAAAVTPELGERGPLRRYDGHFVLVYGFHWQRGHCVSLQLHNPSGRYVELQASANISARRFGAAFAHRFIAFRAVRS
;
A
#
# COMPACT_ATOMS: atom_id res chain seq x y z
N MET A 1 -18.72 -6.82 11.86
CA MET A 1 -19.78 -7.52 11.14
C MET A 1 -21.17 -6.90 11.24
N GLN A 2 -21.65 -6.39 12.38
CA GLN A 2 -22.99 -5.75 12.46
C GLN A 2 -23.15 -4.53 11.54
N ARG A 3 -22.10 -3.75 11.29
CA ARG A 3 -22.14 -2.49 10.52
C ARG A 3 -22.42 -2.64 9.02
N LEU A 4 -22.12 -3.79 8.42
CA LEU A 4 -22.34 -4.04 6.99
C LEU A 4 -23.67 -4.78 6.73
N ARG A 5 -24.38 -5.21 7.79
CA ARG A 5 -25.66 -5.89 7.64
C ARG A 5 -26.71 -4.91 7.16
N GLY A 6 -27.39 -5.26 6.07
CA GLY A 6 -28.47 -4.46 5.50
C GLY A 6 -28.01 -3.29 4.64
N LEU A 7 -26.71 -3.22 4.28
CA LEU A 7 -26.25 -2.26 3.28
C LEU A 7 -26.95 -2.52 1.94
N PRO A 8 -27.46 -1.48 1.26
CA PRO A 8 -27.91 -1.58 -0.12
C PRO A 8 -26.81 -2.06 -1.07
N ASP A 9 -27.24 -2.58 -2.22
CA ASP A 9 -26.32 -2.87 -3.32
C ASP A 9 -25.78 -1.56 -3.88
N ASP A 10 -24.47 -1.32 -3.71
CA ASP A 10 -23.80 -0.07 -4.14
C ASP A 10 -22.29 -0.19 -4.13
N ASN A 11 -21.62 0.86 -4.67
CA ASN A 11 -20.19 1.09 -4.53
C ASN A 11 -19.94 2.01 -3.33
N TYR A 12 -19.18 1.52 -2.37
CA TYR A 12 -18.80 2.26 -1.17
C TYR A 12 -17.34 2.67 -1.27
N THR A 13 -17.08 3.98 -1.25
CA THR A 13 -15.71 4.54 -1.27
C THR A 13 -15.56 5.57 -0.16
N VAL A 14 -14.32 5.88 0.20
CA VAL A 14 -14.05 7.07 1.01
C VAL A 14 -14.55 8.32 0.25
N PRO A 15 -15.08 9.37 0.95
CA PRO A 15 -15.74 10.50 0.30
C PRO A 15 -14.79 11.59 -0.24
N PHE A 16 -13.58 11.20 -0.63
CA PHE A 16 -12.54 12.09 -1.17
C PHE A 16 -11.65 11.33 -2.16
N GLU A 17 -10.95 12.08 -3.00
CA GLU A 17 -10.00 11.52 -3.94
C GLU A 17 -8.78 10.96 -3.23
N VAL A 18 -8.32 9.78 -3.67
CA VAL A 18 -7.10 9.14 -3.18
C VAL A 18 -6.09 9.15 -4.34
N PRO A 19 -5.00 9.92 -4.25
CA PRO A 19 -4.01 9.94 -5.31
C PRO A 19 -3.25 8.64 -5.39
N TYR A 20 -2.96 8.18 -6.60
CA TYR A 20 -2.11 7.01 -6.82
C TYR A 20 -0.63 7.38 -6.68
N VAL A 21 0.12 6.61 -5.92
CA VAL A 21 1.57 6.69 -5.82
C VAL A 21 2.16 5.30 -6.08
N ALA A 22 2.95 5.19 -7.14
CA ALA A 22 3.74 3.98 -7.40
C ALA A 22 4.97 3.93 -6.48
N GLN A 23 5.46 2.74 -6.20
CA GLN A 23 6.74 2.58 -5.49
C GLN A 23 7.95 2.80 -6.38
N PHE A 24 7.77 2.79 -7.70
CA PHE A 24 8.78 3.14 -8.70
C PHE A 24 8.47 4.50 -9.31
N ALA A 25 9.51 5.22 -9.76
CA ALA A 25 9.35 6.54 -10.35
C ALA A 25 8.64 6.52 -11.71
N SER A 26 8.81 5.43 -12.48
CA SER A 26 8.14 5.19 -13.76
C SER A 26 7.16 4.01 -13.65
N PRO A 27 5.87 4.26 -13.38
CA PRO A 27 4.87 3.19 -13.20
C PRO A 27 4.71 2.28 -14.43
N GLU A 28 4.90 2.80 -15.62
CA GLU A 28 4.83 2.07 -16.89
C GLU A 28 5.94 1.01 -17.05
N LEU A 29 7.04 1.16 -16.31
CA LEU A 29 8.20 0.25 -16.35
C LEU A 29 8.19 -0.80 -15.23
N ILE A 30 7.21 -0.77 -14.32
CA ILE A 30 7.15 -1.66 -13.14
C ILE A 30 7.30 -3.13 -13.53
N ASN A 31 6.61 -3.56 -14.59
CA ASN A 31 6.68 -4.96 -15.03
C ASN A 31 8.12 -5.37 -15.38
N ALA A 32 8.85 -4.51 -16.07
CA ALA A 32 10.24 -4.78 -16.47
C ALA A 32 11.19 -4.79 -15.25
N TYR A 33 11.00 -3.89 -14.27
CA TYR A 33 11.79 -3.87 -13.04
C TYR A 33 11.56 -5.12 -12.17
N ILE A 34 10.30 -5.51 -11.99
CA ILE A 34 9.96 -6.66 -11.13
C ILE A 34 10.46 -8.00 -11.72
N HIS A 35 10.59 -8.09 -13.03
CA HIS A 35 11.10 -9.27 -13.73
C HIS A 35 12.58 -9.16 -14.16
N ASP A 36 13.34 -8.25 -13.55
CA ASP A 36 14.77 -8.05 -13.76
C ASP A 36 15.17 -7.80 -15.23
N GLN A 37 14.24 -7.26 -16.04
CA GLN A 37 14.48 -6.88 -17.43
C GLN A 37 15.11 -5.48 -17.55
N LEU A 38 14.88 -4.63 -16.55
CA LEU A 38 15.47 -3.31 -16.39
C LEU A 38 16.01 -3.15 -14.97
N HIS A 39 17.10 -2.43 -14.85
CA HIS A 39 17.65 -2.04 -13.56
C HIS A 39 17.12 -0.66 -13.17
N GLY A 40 17.01 -0.34 -11.88
CA GLY A 40 16.49 0.96 -11.42
C GLY A 40 17.29 2.16 -11.95
N ARG A 41 18.60 1.99 -12.24
CA ARG A 41 19.41 3.04 -12.89
C ARG A 41 18.96 3.37 -14.33
N ASP A 42 18.20 2.48 -14.95
CA ASP A 42 17.62 2.68 -16.28
C ASP A 42 16.29 3.44 -16.25
N ASP A 43 15.77 3.76 -15.03
CA ASP A 43 14.55 4.54 -14.87
C ASP A 43 14.80 6.01 -15.23
N PRO A 44 14.19 6.54 -16.31
CA PRO A 44 14.42 7.91 -16.75
C PRO A 44 13.95 8.94 -15.70
N ASN A 45 13.01 8.57 -14.84
CA ASN A 45 12.38 9.43 -13.86
C ASN A 45 12.87 9.19 -12.41
N TRP A 46 13.92 8.42 -12.19
CA TRP A 46 14.37 8.02 -10.85
C TRP A 46 14.51 9.20 -9.87
N ARG A 47 14.88 10.40 -10.38
CA ARG A 47 15.01 11.62 -9.56
C ARG A 47 13.69 12.10 -8.96
N SER A 48 12.55 11.79 -9.59
CA SER A 48 11.24 12.15 -9.06
C SER A 48 10.89 11.41 -7.77
N PHE A 49 11.55 10.29 -7.49
CA PHE A 49 11.47 9.59 -6.22
C PHE A 49 12.04 10.44 -5.07
N GLY A 50 12.99 11.33 -5.38
CA GLY A 50 13.63 12.27 -4.47
C GLY A 50 14.92 11.75 -3.85
N ALA A 51 15.41 10.56 -4.23
CA ALA A 51 16.69 10.02 -3.78
C ALA A 51 17.86 10.86 -4.33
N ASP A 52 18.93 10.95 -3.55
CA ASP A 52 20.14 11.69 -3.89
C ASP A 52 21.05 10.94 -4.88
N ASP A 53 20.95 9.61 -4.91
CA ASP A 53 21.65 8.78 -5.87
C ASP A 53 20.77 7.64 -6.43
N VAL A 54 21.17 7.11 -7.57
CA VAL A 54 20.41 6.11 -8.30
C VAL A 54 20.48 4.71 -7.65
N ASP A 55 21.52 4.40 -6.91
CA ASP A 55 21.65 3.09 -6.26
C ASP A 55 20.74 3.02 -5.03
N ARG A 56 20.59 4.11 -4.28
CA ARG A 56 19.57 4.24 -3.22
C ARG A 56 18.18 4.14 -3.80
N TYR A 57 17.88 4.86 -4.89
CA TYR A 57 16.61 4.71 -5.58
C TYR A 57 16.35 3.25 -5.95
N THR A 58 17.28 2.61 -6.65
CA THR A 58 17.15 1.22 -7.11
C THR A 58 16.85 0.26 -5.96
N PHE A 59 17.56 0.39 -4.85
CA PHE A 59 17.37 -0.45 -3.68
C PHE A 59 16.01 -0.24 -3.03
N TRP A 60 15.62 1.01 -2.80
CA TRP A 60 14.40 1.33 -2.04
C TRP A 60 13.13 1.27 -2.88
N ALA A 61 13.17 1.53 -4.18
CA ALA A 61 12.01 1.42 -5.04
C ALA A 61 11.40 0.00 -5.02
N HIS A 62 12.22 -1.04 -4.94
CA HIS A 62 11.75 -2.42 -4.78
C HIS A 62 11.10 -2.70 -3.41
N ARG A 63 11.27 -1.83 -2.42
CA ARG A 63 10.88 -2.04 -1.01
C ARG A 63 9.86 -1.02 -0.49
N ALA A 64 9.49 -0.04 -1.30
CA ALA A 64 8.74 1.12 -0.83
C ALA A 64 7.20 0.97 -0.88
N CYS A 65 6.64 -0.23 -1.08
CA CYS A 65 5.19 -0.41 -1.20
C CYS A 65 4.41 0.11 0.02
N ALA A 66 4.88 -0.16 1.24
CA ALA A 66 4.25 0.32 2.45
C ALA A 66 4.36 1.85 2.60
N ILE A 67 5.53 2.42 2.24
CA ILE A 67 5.75 3.87 2.23
C ILE A 67 4.85 4.56 1.21
N ALA A 68 4.68 3.97 0.02
CA ALA A 68 3.73 4.48 -0.98
C ALA A 68 2.30 4.51 -0.45
N CYS A 69 1.86 3.47 0.30
CA CYS A 69 0.55 3.47 0.95
C CYS A 69 0.41 4.57 2.02
N VAL A 70 1.44 4.81 2.83
CA VAL A 70 1.47 5.91 3.81
C VAL A 70 1.42 7.25 3.10
N LYS A 71 2.22 7.44 2.03
CA LYS A 71 2.21 8.67 1.22
C LYS A 71 0.85 8.94 0.62
N MET A 72 0.22 7.95 -0.02
CA MET A 72 -1.13 8.10 -0.57
C MET A 72 -2.15 8.54 0.50
N ALA A 73 -2.04 8.03 1.73
CA ALA A 73 -2.92 8.44 2.81
C ALA A 73 -2.64 9.88 3.29
N ILE A 74 -1.38 10.30 3.42
CA ILE A 74 -1.00 11.68 3.77
C ILE A 74 -1.52 12.64 2.71
N ASP A 75 -1.28 12.34 1.43
CA ASP A 75 -1.67 13.18 0.31
C ASP A 75 -3.21 13.26 0.17
N ALA A 76 -3.93 12.15 0.38
CA ALA A 76 -5.39 12.11 0.31
C ALA A 76 -6.06 12.96 1.40
N TYR A 77 -5.54 12.92 2.62
CA TYR A 77 -6.08 13.70 3.73
C TYR A 77 -5.47 15.10 3.84
N GLN A 78 -4.40 15.42 3.09
CA GLN A 78 -3.70 16.70 3.09
C GLN A 78 -3.31 17.17 4.51
N THR A 79 -2.90 16.23 5.34
CA THR A 79 -2.61 16.46 6.77
C THR A 79 -1.24 17.07 7.03
N ALA A 80 -0.33 17.04 6.02
CA ALA A 80 1.02 17.55 6.10
C ALA A 80 1.46 18.13 4.74
N PRO A 81 2.52 18.96 4.70
CA PRO A 81 3.13 19.38 3.45
C PRO A 81 3.58 18.19 2.60
N PRO A 82 3.54 18.29 1.26
CA PRO A 82 3.98 17.23 0.36
C PRO A 82 5.39 16.73 0.69
N ARG A 83 5.57 15.41 0.71
CA ARG A 83 6.85 14.73 0.90
C ARG A 83 7.18 13.90 -0.34
N SER A 84 8.47 13.82 -0.71
CA SER A 84 8.91 12.85 -1.70
C SER A 84 8.85 11.43 -1.13
N MET A 85 8.89 10.42 -1.98
CA MET A 85 9.00 9.03 -1.55
C MET A 85 10.26 8.81 -0.72
N TRP A 86 11.39 9.40 -1.16
CA TRP A 86 12.67 9.29 -0.47
C TRP A 86 12.64 9.89 0.94
N GLN A 87 12.07 11.09 1.11
CA GLN A 87 11.92 11.69 2.43
C GLN A 87 11.17 10.78 3.40
N LEU A 88 10.07 10.16 2.95
CA LEU A 88 9.30 9.23 3.78
C LEU A 88 10.07 7.92 4.06
N VAL A 89 10.88 7.45 3.12
CA VAL A 89 11.80 6.32 3.34
C VAL A 89 12.79 6.67 4.45
N GLU A 90 13.48 7.81 4.36
CA GLU A 90 14.46 8.26 5.38
C GLU A 90 13.82 8.45 6.76
N GLU A 91 12.66 9.10 6.81
CA GLU A 91 11.90 9.26 8.06
C GLU A 91 11.53 7.90 8.66
N GLY A 92 11.04 6.96 7.83
CA GLY A 92 10.71 5.60 8.27
C GLY A 92 11.93 4.82 8.78
N LEU A 93 13.08 4.97 8.12
CA LEU A 93 14.35 4.37 8.56
C LEU A 93 14.82 4.94 9.89
N SER A 94 14.70 6.25 10.09
CA SER A 94 15.07 6.90 11.37
C SER A 94 14.22 6.41 12.55
N LEU A 95 13.02 5.88 12.28
CA LEU A 95 12.14 5.26 13.25
C LEU A 95 12.43 3.76 13.49
N GLY A 96 13.51 3.24 12.90
CA GLY A 96 13.84 1.80 12.95
C GLY A 96 12.89 0.95 12.12
N GLY A 97 12.36 1.52 11.03
CA GLY A 97 11.28 0.91 10.24
C GLY A 97 11.69 -0.24 9.34
N TYR A 98 12.97 -0.41 9.09
CA TYR A 98 13.49 -1.46 8.20
C TYR A 98 14.84 -1.97 8.69
N ARG A 99 15.08 -3.26 8.53
CA ARG A 99 16.35 -3.87 8.85
C ARG A 99 16.93 -4.58 7.62
N THR A 100 18.13 -4.18 7.24
CA THR A 100 18.84 -4.74 6.08
C THR A 100 19.95 -5.72 6.47
N HIS A 101 20.33 -5.77 7.76
CA HIS A 101 21.32 -6.70 8.28
C HIS A 101 20.89 -7.18 9.67
N ASP A 102 21.13 -8.45 9.96
CA ASP A 102 20.94 -9.02 11.29
C ASP A 102 22.12 -8.70 12.23
N GLU A 103 22.10 -9.25 13.43
CA GLU A 103 23.15 -9.05 14.46
C GLU A 103 24.51 -9.62 14.05
N THR A 104 24.54 -10.54 13.06
CA THR A 104 25.77 -11.13 12.51
C THR A 104 26.32 -10.35 11.32
N GLY A 105 25.64 -9.30 10.87
CA GLY A 105 25.97 -8.55 9.65
C GLY A 105 25.48 -9.20 8.36
N THR A 106 24.70 -10.27 8.44
CA THR A 106 24.12 -10.93 7.27
C THR A 106 22.98 -10.09 6.70
N PHE A 107 22.93 -9.94 5.38
CA PHE A 107 21.85 -9.22 4.71
C PHE A 107 20.51 -9.93 4.96
N VAL A 108 19.54 -9.16 5.43
CA VAL A 108 18.13 -9.58 5.64
C VAL A 108 17.20 -8.60 4.94
N ASP A 109 16.05 -9.06 4.52
CA ASP A 109 15.01 -8.26 3.86
C ASP A 109 13.65 -8.56 4.52
N GLU A 110 13.48 -8.04 5.74
CA GLU A 110 12.32 -8.37 6.59
C GLU A 110 11.07 -7.52 6.27
N GLY A 111 11.21 -6.54 5.38
CA GLY A 111 10.16 -5.59 5.08
C GLY A 111 10.00 -4.50 6.15
N TRP A 112 9.00 -3.64 5.95
CA TRP A 112 8.72 -2.53 6.86
C TRP A 112 8.03 -2.99 8.13
N PHE A 113 8.56 -2.58 9.27
CA PHE A 113 7.97 -2.88 10.58
C PHE A 113 6.73 -2.03 10.85
N TYR A 114 5.63 -2.67 11.19
CA TYR A 114 4.35 -2.02 11.46
C TYR A 114 4.43 -0.88 12.49
N PRO A 115 5.13 -1.02 13.64
CA PRO A 115 5.24 0.07 14.62
C PRO A 115 5.86 1.34 14.05
N ALA A 116 6.83 1.23 13.16
CA ALA A 116 7.46 2.38 12.51
C ALA A 116 6.54 3.04 11.48
N LEU A 117 5.80 2.25 10.68
CA LEU A 117 4.78 2.78 9.76
C LEU A 117 3.68 3.53 10.51
N VAL A 118 3.24 3.02 11.67
CA VAL A 118 2.27 3.69 12.54
C VAL A 118 2.82 5.03 13.04
N LYS A 119 4.07 5.06 13.53
CA LYS A 119 4.72 6.29 13.99
C LYS A 119 4.90 7.29 12.85
N LEU A 120 5.38 6.84 11.69
CA LEU A 120 5.57 7.67 10.50
C LEU A 120 4.26 8.36 10.11
N ALA A 121 3.18 7.60 9.94
CA ALA A 121 1.89 8.15 9.58
C ALA A 121 1.34 9.12 10.65
N ALA A 122 1.54 8.82 11.93
CA ALA A 122 1.13 9.70 13.04
C ALA A 122 1.91 11.04 13.06
N GLN A 123 3.21 11.04 12.75
CA GLN A 123 4.01 12.26 12.61
C GLN A 123 3.49 13.18 11.51
N HIS A 124 2.82 12.62 10.50
CA HIS A 124 2.17 13.34 9.41
C HIS A 124 0.68 13.62 9.65
N GLY A 125 0.22 13.61 10.89
CA GLY A 125 -1.15 14.04 11.27
C GLY A 125 -2.24 13.00 11.01
N LEU A 126 -1.87 11.73 10.86
CA LEU A 126 -2.85 10.65 10.69
C LEU A 126 -3.11 9.92 12.02
N THR A 127 -4.38 9.65 12.30
CA THR A 127 -4.77 8.62 13.26
C THR A 127 -4.60 7.27 12.61
N VAL A 128 -3.98 6.33 13.32
CA VAL A 128 -3.63 5.01 12.79
C VAL A 128 -4.18 3.91 13.69
N ARG A 129 -4.70 2.85 13.08
CA ARG A 129 -5.03 1.60 13.78
C ARG A 129 -4.52 0.40 12.99
N GLY A 130 -3.94 -0.57 13.66
CA GLY A 130 -3.57 -1.86 13.09
C GLY A 130 -4.60 -2.93 13.43
N MET A 131 -4.77 -3.92 12.56
CA MET A 131 -5.56 -5.11 12.82
C MET A 131 -4.82 -6.35 12.30
N ALA A 132 -4.69 -7.36 13.17
CA ALA A 132 -4.28 -8.71 12.83
C ALA A 132 -5.50 -9.65 12.85
N TYR A 133 -5.39 -10.78 12.16
CA TYR A 133 -6.48 -11.75 11.98
C TYR A 133 -7.75 -11.16 11.34
N ALA A 134 -7.54 -10.15 10.48
CA ALA A 134 -8.62 -9.45 9.80
C ALA A 134 -9.21 -10.28 8.66
N SER A 135 -10.50 -10.12 8.44
CA SER A 135 -11.21 -10.61 7.26
C SER A 135 -11.36 -9.53 6.19
N VAL A 136 -11.78 -9.90 4.99
CA VAL A 136 -12.18 -8.94 3.94
C VAL A 136 -13.31 -8.04 4.42
N LEU A 137 -14.22 -8.55 5.26
CA LEU A 137 -15.32 -7.75 5.82
C LEU A 137 -14.83 -6.70 6.82
N ASP A 138 -13.72 -6.95 7.52
CA ASP A 138 -13.10 -5.93 8.40
C ASP A 138 -12.49 -4.81 7.57
N VAL A 139 -11.91 -5.12 6.40
CA VAL A 139 -11.45 -4.11 5.44
C VAL A 139 -12.63 -3.27 4.94
N CYS A 140 -13.73 -3.91 4.49
CA CYS A 140 -14.94 -3.20 4.05
C CYS A 140 -15.52 -2.33 5.17
N ALA A 141 -15.58 -2.83 6.41
CA ALA A 141 -16.08 -2.07 7.55
C ALA A 141 -15.21 -0.83 7.85
N ALA A 142 -13.88 -0.97 7.74
CA ALA A 142 -12.97 0.15 7.91
C ALA A 142 -13.21 1.24 6.85
N ILE A 143 -13.34 0.85 5.58
CA ILE A 143 -13.63 1.78 4.47
C ILE A 143 -14.99 2.46 4.67
N TYR A 144 -16.02 1.70 5.03
CA TYR A 144 -17.36 2.24 5.31
C TYR A 144 -17.34 3.28 6.45
N ASP A 145 -16.46 3.08 7.44
CA ASP A 145 -16.21 4.04 8.52
C ASP A 145 -15.28 5.22 8.11
N GLY A 146 -14.92 5.34 6.83
CA GLY A 146 -14.11 6.44 6.30
C GLY A 146 -12.60 6.30 6.53
N TRP A 147 -12.08 5.06 6.69
CA TRP A 147 -10.65 4.80 6.80
C TRP A 147 -10.08 4.37 5.46
N LEU A 148 -8.87 4.83 5.12
CA LEU A 148 -8.02 4.22 4.11
C LEU A 148 -7.32 3.00 4.70
N VAL A 149 -7.20 1.91 3.95
CA VAL A 149 -6.69 0.64 4.47
C VAL A 149 -5.46 0.18 3.67
N ALA A 150 -4.27 0.28 4.26
CA ALA A 150 -3.08 -0.40 3.73
C ALA A 150 -3.13 -1.88 4.13
N ALA A 151 -3.54 -2.72 3.20
CA ALA A 151 -3.68 -4.16 3.39
C ALA A 151 -2.40 -4.90 3.00
N ALA A 152 -1.92 -5.80 3.86
CA ALA A 152 -0.83 -6.71 3.54
C ALA A 152 -1.34 -7.83 2.64
N VAL A 153 -0.68 -8.02 1.50
CA VAL A 153 -1.07 -8.99 0.47
C VAL A 153 0.16 -9.67 -0.14
N THR A 154 -0.05 -10.72 -0.94
CA THR A 154 1.03 -11.22 -1.80
C THR A 154 1.31 -10.24 -2.95
N PRO A 155 2.58 -10.02 -3.34
CA PRO A 155 2.92 -9.18 -4.49
C PRO A 155 2.32 -9.67 -5.81
N GLU A 156 1.94 -10.95 -5.90
CA GLU A 156 1.27 -11.55 -7.07
C GLU A 156 -0.15 -10.99 -7.29
N LEU A 157 -0.71 -10.23 -6.34
CA LEU A 157 -1.95 -9.49 -6.57
C LEU A 157 -1.82 -8.48 -7.72
N GLY A 158 -0.61 -8.00 -7.98
CA GLY A 158 -0.27 -7.13 -9.11
C GLY A 158 -0.10 -7.85 -10.45
N GLU A 159 -0.35 -9.15 -10.52
CA GLU A 159 -0.20 -9.98 -11.71
C GLU A 159 -1.52 -10.61 -12.16
N ARG A 160 -1.56 -11.09 -13.40
CA ARG A 160 -2.72 -11.81 -13.96
C ARG A 160 -2.71 -13.32 -13.60
N GLY A 161 -1.56 -13.82 -13.15
CA GLY A 161 -1.31 -15.23 -12.86
C GLY A 161 -1.90 -15.73 -11.54
N PRO A 162 -1.64 -17.00 -11.19
CA PRO A 162 -2.06 -17.60 -9.93
C PRO A 162 -1.28 -17.01 -8.74
N LEU A 163 -1.90 -17.01 -7.55
CA LEU A 163 -1.29 -16.61 -6.29
C LEU A 163 -0.57 -17.82 -5.67
N ARG A 164 0.72 -17.71 -5.45
CA ARG A 164 1.58 -18.79 -4.91
C ARG A 164 2.30 -18.38 -3.63
N ARG A 165 2.53 -17.06 -3.45
CA ARG A 165 3.20 -16.49 -2.29
C ARG A 165 2.20 -16.06 -1.24
N TYR A 166 2.65 -15.93 -0.01
CA TYR A 166 1.88 -15.37 1.08
C TYR A 166 2.59 -14.13 1.59
N ASP A 167 1.85 -12.98 1.65
CA ASP A 167 2.39 -11.73 2.17
C ASP A 167 3.59 -11.12 1.40
N GLY A 168 4.15 -10.05 1.93
CA GLY A 168 5.35 -9.37 1.41
C GLY A 168 5.06 -8.13 0.57
N HIS A 169 3.81 -7.68 0.47
CA HIS A 169 3.43 -6.47 -0.26
C HIS A 169 2.29 -5.72 0.44
N PHE A 170 2.17 -4.41 0.13
CA PHE A 170 1.06 -3.57 0.60
C PHE A 170 0.34 -2.92 -0.57
N VAL A 171 -0.98 -2.86 -0.46
CA VAL A 171 -1.88 -2.11 -1.35
C VAL A 171 -2.78 -1.20 -0.54
N LEU A 172 -3.16 -0.04 -1.08
CA LEU A 172 -4.08 0.87 -0.42
C LEU A 172 -5.50 0.67 -0.92
N VAL A 173 -6.37 0.12 -0.08
CA VAL A 173 -7.79 -0.09 -0.36
C VAL A 173 -8.57 1.13 0.11
N TYR A 174 -9.45 1.65 -0.76
CA TYR A 174 -10.25 2.85 -0.49
C TYR A 174 -11.72 2.71 -0.87
N GLY A 175 -12.12 1.56 -1.46
CA GLY A 175 -13.50 1.28 -1.83
C GLY A 175 -13.80 -0.21 -1.95
N PHE A 176 -15.10 -0.52 -2.00
CA PHE A 176 -15.59 -1.87 -2.26
C PHE A 176 -16.96 -1.81 -2.96
N HIS A 177 -17.26 -2.84 -3.75
CA HIS A 177 -18.57 -3.08 -4.32
C HIS A 177 -19.34 -4.09 -3.46
N TRP A 178 -20.53 -3.70 -3.02
CA TRP A 178 -21.41 -4.53 -2.20
C TRP A 178 -22.63 -4.94 -3.01
N GLN A 179 -22.94 -6.23 -3.05
CA GLN A 179 -24.09 -6.75 -3.77
C GLN A 179 -24.66 -7.97 -3.06
N ARG A 180 -26.00 -8.01 -2.91
CA ARG A 180 -26.74 -9.13 -2.31
C ARG A 180 -26.18 -9.56 -0.94
N GLY A 181 -25.79 -8.60 -0.13
CA GLY A 181 -25.32 -8.86 1.23
C GLY A 181 -23.86 -9.30 1.34
N HIS A 182 -23.04 -9.21 0.28
CA HIS A 182 -21.63 -9.57 0.30
C HIS A 182 -20.76 -8.63 -0.53
N CYS A 183 -19.47 -8.58 -0.20
CA CYS A 183 -18.47 -7.87 -0.98
C CYS A 183 -18.15 -8.65 -2.27
N VAL A 184 -18.29 -7.98 -3.42
CA VAL A 184 -18.02 -8.56 -4.75
C VAL A 184 -16.61 -8.23 -5.21
N SER A 185 -16.18 -6.98 -4.99
CA SER A 185 -14.84 -6.52 -5.35
C SER A 185 -14.37 -5.39 -4.44
N LEU A 186 -13.07 -5.12 -4.47
CA LEU A 186 -12.44 -4.01 -3.77
C LEU A 186 -11.76 -3.09 -4.78
N GLN A 187 -11.84 -1.78 -4.53
CA GLN A 187 -11.12 -0.74 -5.25
C GLN A 187 -9.87 -0.37 -4.47
N LEU A 188 -8.72 -0.43 -5.14
CA LEU A 188 -7.43 -0.20 -4.49
C LEU A 188 -6.41 0.42 -5.42
N HIS A 189 -5.39 1.03 -4.83
CA HIS A 189 -4.15 1.39 -5.48
C HIS A 189 -3.08 0.36 -5.15
N ASN A 190 -2.43 -0.17 -6.18
CA ASN A 190 -1.33 -1.12 -6.03
C ASN A 190 -0.01 -0.46 -6.46
N PRO A 191 0.88 -0.13 -5.51
CA PRO A 191 2.14 0.56 -5.80
C PRO A 191 3.08 -0.15 -6.77
N SER A 192 2.92 -1.46 -6.95
CA SER A 192 3.73 -2.27 -7.87
C SER A 192 2.92 -3.18 -8.80
N GLY A 193 1.71 -2.77 -9.17
CA GLY A 193 0.93 -3.48 -10.20
C GLY A 193 1.72 -3.58 -11.50
N ARG A 194 1.86 -4.80 -12.07
CA ARG A 194 2.66 -5.05 -13.28
C ARG A 194 1.98 -4.57 -14.55
N TYR A 195 0.67 -4.37 -14.49
CA TYR A 195 -0.18 -3.94 -15.60
C TYR A 195 -0.95 -2.69 -15.18
N VAL A 196 -1.22 -1.80 -16.12
CA VAL A 196 -1.87 -0.50 -15.85
C VAL A 196 -3.21 -0.65 -15.13
N GLU A 197 -4.00 -1.66 -15.48
CA GLU A 197 -5.29 -1.95 -14.84
C GLU A 197 -5.18 -2.54 -13.43
N LEU A 198 -3.96 -2.93 -13.01
CA LEU A 198 -3.64 -3.44 -11.68
C LEU A 198 -2.83 -2.45 -10.84
N GLN A 199 -2.70 -1.21 -11.29
CA GLN A 199 -1.98 -0.11 -10.62
C GLN A 199 -2.97 0.85 -9.93
N ALA A 200 -3.27 1.96 -10.60
CA ALA A 200 -4.21 2.96 -10.12
C ALA A 200 -5.65 2.46 -10.25
N SER A 201 -6.44 2.65 -9.20
CA SER A 201 -7.88 2.33 -9.17
C SER A 201 -8.22 0.90 -9.63
N ALA A 202 -7.34 -0.04 -9.31
CA ALA A 202 -7.53 -1.44 -9.63
C ALA A 202 -8.81 -1.98 -8.96
N ASN A 203 -9.65 -2.67 -9.76
CA ASN A 203 -10.84 -3.34 -9.26
C ASN A 203 -10.57 -4.85 -9.14
N ILE A 204 -10.40 -5.33 -7.92
CA ILE A 204 -10.01 -6.70 -7.63
C ILE A 204 -11.19 -7.47 -7.03
N SER A 205 -11.55 -8.62 -7.62
CA SER A 205 -12.62 -9.45 -7.06
C SER A 205 -12.33 -9.81 -5.59
N ALA A 206 -13.37 -9.83 -4.75
CA ALA A 206 -13.24 -10.19 -3.33
C ALA A 206 -12.63 -11.57 -3.13
N ARG A 207 -12.89 -12.51 -4.06
CA ARG A 207 -12.27 -13.84 -4.08
C ARG A 207 -10.75 -13.75 -4.27
N ARG A 208 -10.26 -12.98 -5.29
CA ARG A 208 -8.84 -12.83 -5.56
C ARG A 208 -8.14 -12.07 -4.44
N PHE A 209 -8.75 -10.97 -3.98
CA PHE A 209 -8.23 -10.21 -2.86
C PHE A 209 -8.15 -11.07 -1.59
N GLY A 210 -9.21 -11.80 -1.24
CA GLY A 210 -9.23 -12.67 -0.07
C GLY A 210 -8.18 -13.78 -0.10
N ALA A 211 -7.90 -14.34 -1.29
CA ALA A 211 -6.83 -15.33 -1.48
C ALA A 211 -5.42 -14.70 -1.39
N ALA A 212 -5.27 -13.40 -1.69
CA ALA A 212 -4.02 -12.67 -1.61
C ALA A 212 -3.75 -12.06 -0.23
N PHE A 213 -4.80 -11.86 0.58
CA PHE A 213 -4.76 -11.08 1.80
C PHE A 213 -4.09 -11.83 2.96
N ALA A 214 -3.06 -11.22 3.55
CA ALA A 214 -2.31 -11.79 4.66
C ALA A 214 -2.99 -11.58 6.03
N HIS A 215 -4.30 -11.32 6.05
CA HIS A 215 -5.14 -11.15 7.24
C HIS A 215 -4.67 -10.09 8.22
N ARG A 216 -3.96 -9.06 7.74
CA ARG A 216 -3.52 -7.91 8.53
C ARG A 216 -3.49 -6.64 7.72
N PHE A 217 -3.77 -5.51 8.37
CA PHE A 217 -3.75 -4.20 7.73
C PHE A 217 -3.41 -3.08 8.73
N ILE A 218 -3.05 -1.92 8.18
CA ILE A 218 -2.99 -0.63 8.88
C ILE A 218 -4.04 0.27 8.24
N ALA A 219 -4.88 0.90 9.06
CA ALA A 219 -5.88 1.85 8.58
C ALA A 219 -5.53 3.27 9.03
N PHE A 220 -5.75 4.23 8.13
CA PHE A 220 -5.43 5.64 8.28
C PHE A 220 -6.66 6.51 8.21
N ARG A 221 -6.70 7.56 9.02
CA ARG A 221 -7.70 8.63 8.95
C ARG A 221 -7.08 9.94 9.45
N ALA A 222 -7.50 11.08 8.92
CA ALA A 222 -7.10 12.38 9.48
C ALA A 222 -7.47 12.49 10.97
N VAL A 223 -6.60 13.11 11.76
CA VAL A 223 -6.97 13.50 13.12
C VAL A 223 -8.14 14.45 13.02
N ARG A 224 -9.25 14.15 13.72
CA ARG A 224 -10.37 15.08 13.79
C ARG A 224 -9.93 16.30 14.59
N SER A 225 -9.96 17.45 13.96
CA SER A 225 -9.87 18.77 14.63
C SER A 225 -11.08 18.98 15.54
#